data_f63f570f8b59ef63e0c08e4976ddf60f
#
_entry.id   f63f570f8b59ef63e0c08e4976ddf60f
#
_cell.length_a   1.000
_cell.length_b   1.000
_cell.length_c   1.000
_cell.angle_alpha   90.00
_cell.angle_beta   90.00
_cell.angle_gamma   90.00
#
_symmetry.space_group_name_H-M   'P 1'
#
loop_
_entity.id
_entity.type
_entity.pdbx_description
1 polymer ?
#
loop_
_entity_poly.entity_id
_entity_poly.type
_entity_poly.pdbx_seq_one_letter_code
_entity_poly.pdbx_strand_id
1 'polypeptide(L)'
;QTKNMETVSNGDIGFVSMVDKDADFPVTVTFSDNRIKEYSMDELGSIDLAYATTIHKSQGSEFDCVIIPVLSMFYVMLQRALIYTAITRAKKKVILVGQKRALFTAVHRNDTIQRNTILSKRIRDVFEKMKQKEQKAVKQEEVEQLTL
;
A
#
# COMPACT_ATOMS: atom_id res chain seq x y z
N GLN A 1 15.91 2.16 -0.10
CA GLN A 1 15.57 3.36 0.69
C GLN A 1 14.63 3.00 1.84
N THR A 2 14.88 3.45 3.05
CA THR A 2 14.08 3.13 4.26
C THR A 2 13.30 4.33 4.80
N LYS A 3 13.57 5.53 4.33
CA LYS A 3 12.92 6.78 4.73
C LYS A 3 12.54 7.60 3.50
N ASN A 4 11.50 8.43 3.61
CA ASN A 4 11.18 9.41 2.56
C ASN A 4 12.21 10.56 2.64
N MET A 5 12.71 10.93 1.47
CA MET A 5 13.60 12.07 1.27
C MET A 5 13.06 12.89 0.10
N GLU A 6 13.62 14.05 -0.17
CA GLU A 6 13.13 14.98 -1.18
C GLU A 6 12.99 14.35 -2.59
N THR A 7 13.96 13.53 -2.98
CA THR A 7 14.03 12.93 -4.33
C THR A 7 13.69 11.44 -4.37
N VAL A 8 13.65 10.75 -3.22
CA VAL A 8 13.43 9.29 -3.14
C VAL A 8 12.49 8.95 -2.01
N SER A 9 11.67 7.93 -2.22
CA SER A 9 10.65 7.48 -1.28
C SER A 9 11.05 6.21 -0.55
N ASN A 10 10.46 6.01 0.63
CA ASN A 10 10.60 4.75 1.36
C ASN A 10 10.06 3.59 0.52
N GLY A 11 10.88 2.58 0.30
CA GLY A 11 10.57 1.43 -0.54
C GLY A 11 11.18 1.49 -1.93
N ASP A 12 11.72 2.64 -2.38
CA ASP A 12 12.44 2.73 -3.64
C ASP A 12 13.66 1.82 -3.64
N ILE A 13 13.84 1.08 -4.74
CA ILE A 13 14.95 0.15 -4.95
C ILE A 13 15.85 0.69 -6.05
N GLY A 14 17.15 0.66 -5.81
CA GLY A 14 18.17 1.10 -6.75
C GLY A 14 19.42 0.24 -6.65
N PHE A 15 20.36 0.50 -7.53
CA PHE A 15 21.67 -0.12 -7.55
C PHE A 15 22.74 0.89 -7.13
N VAL A 16 23.63 0.45 -6.26
CA VAL A 16 24.82 1.25 -5.92
C VAL A 16 25.70 1.34 -7.16
N SER A 17 25.87 2.54 -7.70
CA SER A 17 26.64 2.80 -8.90
C SER A 17 28.08 3.24 -8.59
N MET A 18 28.29 3.88 -7.44
CA MET A 18 29.60 4.33 -7.00
C MET A 18 29.74 4.22 -5.48
N VAL A 19 30.93 3.86 -5.04
CA VAL A 19 31.33 3.94 -3.62
C VAL A 19 32.72 4.57 -3.55
N ASP A 20 32.81 5.71 -2.89
CA ASP A 20 34.07 6.41 -2.62
C ASP A 20 34.08 6.85 -1.16
N LYS A 21 34.93 6.24 -0.35
CA LYS A 21 34.97 6.46 1.12
C LYS A 21 35.56 7.81 1.51
N ASP A 22 36.30 8.43 0.61
CA ASP A 22 37.01 9.70 0.86
C ASP A 22 36.21 10.90 0.33
N ALA A 23 35.11 10.68 -0.37
CA ALA A 23 34.23 11.73 -0.87
C ALA A 23 33.22 12.21 0.19
N ASP A 24 32.75 13.45 0.05
CA ASP A 24 31.67 14.03 0.89
C ASP A 24 30.36 13.21 0.77
N PHE A 25 30.13 12.59 -0.40
CA PHE A 25 29.02 11.70 -0.69
C PHE A 25 29.54 10.29 -1.03
N PRO A 26 29.80 9.47 -0.04
CA PRO A 26 30.49 8.18 -0.23
C PRO A 26 29.73 7.14 -1.03
N VAL A 27 28.41 7.28 -1.20
CA VAL A 27 27.60 6.30 -1.94
C VAL A 27 26.68 6.99 -2.92
N THR A 28 26.74 6.56 -4.18
CA THR A 28 25.81 6.98 -5.24
C THR A 28 24.92 5.81 -5.62
N VAL A 29 23.61 6.03 -5.65
CA VAL A 29 22.60 5.02 -6.02
C VAL A 29 21.83 5.50 -7.24
N THR A 30 21.70 4.60 -8.24
CA THR A 30 20.84 4.79 -9.41
C THR A 30 19.56 3.96 -9.21
N PHE A 31 18.40 4.62 -9.22
CA PHE A 31 17.10 4.00 -9.08
C PHE A 31 16.53 3.52 -10.42
N SER A 32 15.49 2.66 -10.37
CA SER A 32 14.90 2.01 -11.55
C SER A 32 14.31 2.97 -12.58
N ASP A 33 13.99 4.19 -12.18
CA ASP A 33 13.47 5.29 -13.01
C ASP A 33 14.57 6.27 -13.47
N ASN A 34 15.83 5.84 -13.40
CA ASN A 34 17.02 6.62 -13.73
C ASN A 34 17.28 7.84 -12.83
N ARG A 35 16.58 8.00 -11.73
CA ARG A 35 16.96 8.97 -10.70
C ARG A 35 18.28 8.55 -10.08
N ILE A 36 19.17 9.52 -9.86
CA ILE A 36 20.44 9.32 -9.18
C ILE A 36 20.39 10.12 -7.88
N LYS A 37 20.80 9.48 -6.79
CA LYS A 37 20.98 10.14 -5.50
C LYS A 37 22.33 9.80 -4.92
N GLU A 38 23.02 10.82 -4.47
CA GLU A 38 24.23 10.74 -3.67
C GLU A 38 23.85 10.81 -2.19
N TYR A 39 24.50 9.99 -1.39
CA TYR A 39 24.25 9.87 0.04
C TYR A 39 25.47 10.31 0.83
N SER A 40 25.28 11.27 1.72
CA SER A 40 26.26 11.65 2.73
C SER A 40 26.40 10.57 3.81
N MET A 41 27.45 10.64 4.62
CA MET A 41 27.67 9.70 5.73
C MET A 41 26.46 9.64 6.69
N ASP A 42 25.83 10.77 6.97
CA ASP A 42 24.67 10.86 7.87
C ASP A 42 23.41 10.22 7.24
N GLU A 43 23.31 10.23 5.92
CA GLU A 43 22.19 9.68 5.18
C GLU A 43 22.29 8.17 4.93
N LEU A 44 23.47 7.56 5.10
CA LEU A 44 23.66 6.12 4.89
C LEU A 44 22.74 5.25 5.76
N GLY A 45 22.36 5.71 6.95
CA GLY A 45 21.36 5.05 7.79
C GLY A 45 19.94 5.01 7.21
N SER A 46 19.70 5.68 6.06
CA SER A 46 18.41 5.66 5.35
C SER A 46 18.34 4.65 4.20
N ILE A 47 19.40 3.95 3.91
CA ILE A 47 19.45 2.86 2.92
C ILE A 47 19.68 1.52 3.60
N ASP A 48 19.23 0.45 2.96
CA ASP A 48 19.40 -0.92 3.44
C ASP A 48 19.56 -1.86 2.25
N LEU A 49 20.13 -3.04 2.49
CA LEU A 49 20.32 -4.04 1.44
C LEU A 49 18.97 -4.56 0.93
N ALA A 50 18.75 -4.50 -0.37
CA ALA A 50 17.49 -4.86 -1.02
C ALA A 50 17.47 -6.30 -1.57
N TYR A 51 18.12 -7.27 -0.89
CA TYR A 51 18.05 -8.68 -1.25
C TYR A 51 16.66 -9.30 -0.99
N ALA A 52 15.86 -8.69 -0.13
CA ALA A 52 14.47 -9.00 0.13
C ALA A 52 13.74 -7.73 0.54
N THR A 53 12.43 -7.68 0.27
CA THR A 53 11.58 -6.56 0.68
C THR A 53 10.32 -7.09 1.35
N THR A 54 9.67 -6.27 2.17
CA THR A 54 8.37 -6.62 2.74
C THR A 54 7.27 -6.40 1.70
N ILE A 55 6.16 -7.14 1.84
CA ILE A 55 4.99 -6.97 0.97
C ILE A 55 4.46 -5.53 1.02
N HIS A 56 4.50 -4.89 2.19
CA HIS A 56 4.05 -3.51 2.33
C HIS A 56 4.94 -2.51 1.59
N LYS A 57 6.26 -2.68 1.66
CA LYS A 57 7.19 -1.82 0.94
C LYS A 57 7.15 -2.03 -0.58
N SER A 58 6.74 -3.22 -1.04
CA SER A 58 6.58 -3.52 -2.47
C SER A 58 5.27 -2.99 -3.07
N GLN A 59 4.40 -2.36 -2.28
CA GLN A 59 3.17 -1.76 -2.79
C GLN A 59 3.51 -0.61 -3.75
N GLY A 60 2.90 -0.61 -4.92
CA GLY A 60 3.20 0.33 -6.00
C GLY A 60 4.34 -0.11 -6.93
N SER A 61 5.19 -1.06 -6.52
CA SER A 61 6.25 -1.62 -7.36
C SER A 61 5.80 -2.91 -8.04
N GLU A 62 6.41 -3.22 -9.19
CA GLU A 62 6.16 -4.44 -9.94
C GLU A 62 7.47 -5.11 -10.34
N PHE A 63 7.49 -6.43 -10.35
CA PHE A 63 8.68 -7.24 -10.62
C PHE A 63 8.37 -8.32 -11.65
N ASP A 64 9.32 -8.68 -12.49
CA ASP A 64 9.14 -9.76 -13.47
C ASP A 64 8.86 -11.10 -12.79
N CYS A 65 9.56 -11.37 -11.69
CA CYS A 65 9.40 -12.59 -10.90
C CYS A 65 9.36 -12.23 -9.41
N VAL A 66 8.42 -12.83 -8.68
CA VAL A 66 8.30 -12.67 -7.23
C VAL A 66 8.39 -14.03 -6.55
N ILE A 67 9.29 -14.14 -5.58
CA ILE A 67 9.46 -15.34 -4.75
C ILE A 67 8.91 -15.03 -3.36
N ILE A 68 7.92 -15.80 -2.92
CA ILE A 68 7.22 -15.58 -1.67
C ILE A 68 7.43 -16.77 -0.73
N PRO A 69 8.13 -16.60 0.40
CA PRO A 69 8.21 -17.64 1.43
C PRO A 69 6.86 -17.73 2.18
N VAL A 70 6.28 -18.94 2.22
CA VAL A 70 5.01 -19.22 2.88
C VAL A 70 5.23 -20.29 3.96
N LEU A 71 5.51 -19.84 5.18
CA LEU A 71 5.89 -20.69 6.30
C LEU A 71 4.92 -20.50 7.48
N SER A 72 4.59 -21.59 8.17
CA SER A 72 3.66 -21.56 9.30
C SER A 72 4.15 -20.70 10.47
N MET A 73 5.46 -20.50 10.61
CA MET A 73 6.03 -19.60 11.62
C MET A 73 5.59 -18.14 11.46
N PHE A 74 5.20 -17.75 10.24
CA PHE A 74 4.69 -16.39 9.96
C PHE A 74 3.16 -16.32 10.07
N TYR A 75 2.55 -17.08 10.96
CA TYR A 75 1.08 -17.22 11.08
C TYR A 75 0.33 -15.90 11.09
N VAL A 76 0.84 -14.89 11.80
CA VAL A 76 0.21 -13.55 11.89
C VAL A 76 0.10 -12.89 10.51
N MET A 77 1.08 -13.15 9.63
CA MET A 77 1.14 -12.59 8.27
C MET A 77 0.41 -13.46 7.24
N LEU A 78 -0.02 -14.67 7.61
CA LEU A 78 -0.77 -15.57 6.73
C LEU A 78 -2.23 -15.12 6.62
N GLN A 79 -2.46 -14.09 5.78
CA GLN A 79 -3.78 -13.52 5.51
C GLN A 79 -4.01 -13.44 4.00
N ARG A 80 -5.25 -13.68 3.55
CA ARG A 80 -5.62 -13.65 2.13
C ARG A 80 -5.21 -12.36 1.44
N ALA A 81 -5.52 -11.21 2.06
CA ALA A 81 -5.21 -9.91 1.50
C ALA A 81 -3.70 -9.70 1.28
N LEU A 82 -2.88 -10.19 2.21
CA LEU A 82 -1.43 -10.05 2.12
C LEU A 82 -0.84 -10.94 1.03
N ILE A 83 -1.26 -12.20 0.95
CA ILE A 83 -0.85 -13.11 -0.13
C ILE A 83 -1.30 -12.59 -1.49
N TYR A 84 -2.53 -12.10 -1.62
CA TYR A 84 -3.00 -11.47 -2.84
C TYR A 84 -2.13 -10.27 -3.25
N THR A 85 -1.84 -9.38 -2.31
CA THR A 85 -0.97 -8.22 -2.56
C THR A 85 0.42 -8.66 -3.05
N ALA A 86 1.01 -9.68 -2.44
CA ALA A 86 2.31 -10.19 -2.86
C ALA A 86 2.30 -10.80 -4.27
N ILE A 87 1.28 -11.60 -4.59
CA ILE A 87 1.13 -12.25 -5.90
C ILE A 87 0.96 -11.19 -7.01
N THR A 88 0.16 -10.17 -6.75
CA THR A 88 -0.09 -9.09 -7.72
C THR A 88 1.10 -8.17 -7.98
N ARG A 89 2.21 -8.34 -7.28
CA ARG A 89 3.48 -7.65 -7.59
C ARG A 89 4.23 -8.29 -8.76
N ALA A 90 3.88 -9.49 -9.17
CA ALA A 90 4.56 -10.19 -10.26
C ALA A 90 3.93 -9.87 -11.63
N LYS A 91 4.77 -9.50 -12.60
CA LYS A 91 4.37 -9.33 -14.01
C LYS A 91 4.30 -10.65 -14.76
N LYS A 92 5.26 -11.55 -14.53
CA LYS A 92 5.42 -12.77 -15.33
C LYS A 92 5.33 -14.05 -14.50
N LYS A 93 5.96 -14.10 -13.32
CA LYS A 93 6.10 -15.33 -12.58
C LYS A 93 6.01 -15.13 -11.07
N VAL A 94 5.27 -16.02 -10.41
CA VAL A 94 5.24 -16.14 -8.95
C VAL A 94 5.77 -17.52 -8.55
N ILE A 95 6.67 -17.56 -7.57
CA ILE A 95 7.19 -18.78 -6.98
C ILE A 95 6.84 -18.77 -5.49
N LEU A 96 6.04 -19.73 -5.06
CA LEU A 96 5.73 -19.92 -3.65
C LEU A 96 6.66 -20.98 -3.08
N VAL A 97 7.39 -20.63 -2.03
CA VAL A 97 8.35 -21.54 -1.38
C VAL A 97 7.91 -21.77 0.06
N GLY A 98 7.60 -23.01 0.42
CA GLY A 98 7.22 -23.31 1.79
C GLY A 98 6.21 -24.43 1.95
N GLN A 99 5.29 -24.28 2.90
CA GLN A 99 4.39 -25.33 3.34
C GLN A 99 2.99 -25.17 2.75
N LYS A 100 2.45 -26.24 2.11
CA LYS A 100 1.07 -26.24 1.60
C LYS A 100 0.04 -25.87 2.66
N ARG A 101 0.23 -26.34 3.90
CA ARG A 101 -0.65 -26.02 5.03
C ARG A 101 -0.66 -24.52 5.35
N ALA A 102 0.51 -23.87 5.30
CA ALA A 102 0.61 -22.42 5.53
C ALA A 102 -0.12 -21.64 4.43
N LEU A 103 0.03 -22.05 3.17
CA LEU A 103 -0.69 -21.46 2.05
C LEU A 103 -2.22 -21.63 2.21
N PHE A 104 -2.67 -22.84 2.56
CA PHE A 104 -4.08 -23.09 2.83
C PHE A 104 -4.62 -22.15 3.93
N THR A 105 -3.90 -22.03 5.05
CA THR A 105 -4.24 -21.11 6.13
C THR A 105 -4.34 -19.68 5.63
N ALA A 106 -3.36 -19.23 4.87
CA ALA A 106 -3.33 -17.85 4.35
C ALA A 106 -4.51 -17.54 3.43
N VAL A 107 -4.89 -18.48 2.54
CA VAL A 107 -6.00 -18.29 1.60
C VAL A 107 -7.36 -18.26 2.29
N HIS A 108 -7.55 -19.08 3.33
CA HIS A 108 -8.83 -19.18 4.04
C HIS A 108 -8.99 -18.15 5.16
N ARG A 109 -7.89 -17.59 5.64
CA ARG A 109 -7.91 -16.59 6.70
C ARG A 109 -8.26 -15.21 6.14
N ASN A 110 -9.47 -14.76 6.48
CA ASN A 110 -9.99 -13.45 6.08
C ASN A 110 -10.21 -12.56 7.31
N ASP A 111 -9.15 -12.33 8.08
CA ASP A 111 -9.18 -11.41 9.23
C ASP A 111 -9.22 -9.96 8.73
N THR A 112 -10.23 -9.65 7.94
CA THR A 112 -10.47 -8.26 7.56
C THR A 112 -10.88 -7.54 8.85
N ILE A 113 -10.02 -6.66 9.34
CA ILE A 113 -10.40 -5.70 10.37
C ILE A 113 -11.60 -4.95 9.81
N GLN A 114 -12.79 -5.28 10.32
CA GLN A 114 -13.97 -4.49 9.99
C GLN A 114 -13.66 -3.06 10.42
N ARG A 115 -13.42 -2.21 9.43
CA ARG A 115 -13.29 -0.79 9.70
C ARG A 115 -14.63 -0.31 10.24
N ASN A 116 -14.72 -0.08 11.54
CA ASN A 116 -15.87 0.55 12.18
C ASN A 116 -15.95 2.03 11.75
N THR A 117 -16.19 2.25 10.46
CA THR A 117 -16.39 3.60 9.95
C THR A 117 -17.87 3.92 10.09
N ILE A 118 -18.18 5.09 10.65
CA ILE A 118 -19.55 5.62 10.72
C ILE A 118 -20.00 6.13 9.34
N LEU A 119 -19.23 5.93 8.28
CA LEU A 119 -19.47 6.49 6.95
C LEU A 119 -20.83 6.07 6.38
N SER A 120 -21.17 4.79 6.44
CA SER A 120 -22.46 4.27 5.95
C SER A 120 -23.65 4.88 6.69
N LYS A 121 -23.51 5.12 8.01
CA LYS A 121 -24.51 5.80 8.81
C LYS A 121 -24.63 7.27 8.41
N ARG A 122 -23.50 7.98 8.30
CA ARG A 122 -23.47 9.39 7.87
C ARG A 122 -24.08 9.60 6.49
N ILE A 123 -23.77 8.74 5.54
CA ILE A 123 -24.36 8.78 4.20
C ILE A 123 -25.89 8.64 4.31
N ARG A 124 -26.38 7.67 5.05
CA ARG A 124 -27.81 7.44 5.24
C ARG A 124 -28.49 8.64 5.87
N ASP A 125 -27.93 9.19 6.94
CA ASP A 125 -28.45 10.37 7.63
C ASP A 125 -28.52 11.62 6.72
N VAL A 126 -27.54 11.78 5.82
CA VAL A 126 -27.53 12.88 4.84
C VAL A 126 -28.63 12.67 3.80
N PHE A 127 -28.79 11.46 3.26
CA PHE A 127 -29.86 11.15 2.30
C PHE A 127 -31.26 11.34 2.90
N GLU A 128 -31.49 10.95 4.13
CA GLU A 128 -32.76 11.17 4.82
C GLU A 128 -33.06 12.66 5.01
N LYS A 129 -32.06 13.44 5.40
CA LYS A 129 -32.20 14.91 5.52
C LYS A 129 -32.49 15.58 4.18
N MET A 130 -31.89 15.12 3.09
CA MET A 130 -32.17 15.65 1.75
C MET A 130 -33.60 15.33 1.32
N LYS A 131 -34.07 14.09 1.48
CA LYS A 131 -35.46 13.72 1.20
C LYS A 131 -36.48 14.52 2.01
N GLN A 132 -36.21 14.77 3.29
CA GLN A 132 -37.09 15.58 4.12
C GLN A 132 -37.15 17.05 3.67
N LYS A 133 -36.03 17.60 3.18
CA LYS A 133 -36.01 18.97 2.62
C LYS A 133 -36.79 19.05 1.31
N GLU A 134 -36.63 18.08 0.41
CA GLU A 134 -37.42 18.04 -0.84
C GLU A 134 -38.92 17.92 -0.58
N GLN A 135 -39.32 17.02 0.35
CA GLN A 135 -40.73 16.87 0.70
C GLN A 135 -41.32 18.14 1.34
N LYS A 136 -40.54 18.88 2.10
CA LYS A 136 -40.99 20.18 2.68
C LYS A 136 -41.12 21.27 1.62
N ALA A 137 -40.19 21.31 0.65
CA ALA A 137 -40.22 22.25 -0.45
C ALA A 137 -41.47 22.03 -1.33
N VAL A 138 -41.73 20.77 -1.72
CA VAL A 138 -42.92 20.41 -2.51
C VAL A 138 -44.20 20.75 -1.77
N LYS A 139 -44.30 20.48 -0.46
CA LYS A 139 -45.50 20.86 0.33
C LYS A 139 -45.69 22.38 0.46
N GLN A 140 -44.61 23.15 0.50
CA GLN A 140 -44.70 24.59 0.49
C GLN A 140 -45.21 25.16 -0.83
N GLU A 141 -44.71 24.65 -1.95
CA GLU A 141 -45.19 25.00 -3.30
C GLU A 141 -46.67 24.65 -3.50
N GLU A 142 -47.10 23.44 -3.04
CA GLU A 142 -48.53 23.06 -3.10
C GLU A 142 -49.44 23.98 -2.26
N VAL A 143 -48.99 24.42 -1.11
CA VAL A 143 -49.77 25.33 -0.26
C VAL A 143 -49.83 26.73 -0.87
N GLU A 144 -48.77 27.25 -1.47
CA GLU A 144 -48.78 28.53 -2.17
C GLU A 144 -49.67 28.53 -3.41
N GLN A 145 -49.74 27.41 -4.14
CA GLN A 145 -50.63 27.29 -5.31
C GLN A 145 -52.13 27.19 -4.94
N LEU A 146 -52.45 26.75 -3.72
CA LEU A 146 -53.84 26.66 -3.24
C LEU A 146 -54.36 27.94 -2.59
N THR A 147 -53.49 28.96 -2.40
CA THR A 147 -53.83 30.19 -1.71
C THR A 147 -53.96 31.38 -2.69
N LEU A 148 -53.78 31.14 -3.98
CA LEU A 148 -54.03 32.06 -5.10
C LEU A 148 -55.34 31.73 -5.80
#